data_b07e8648605149de3812f58faf86b950
#
_entry.id   b07e8648605149de3812f58faf86b950
#
_cell.length_a   1.000
_cell.length_b   1.000
_cell.length_c   1.000
_cell.angle_alpha   90.00
_cell.angle_beta   90.00
_cell.angle_gamma   90.00
#
_symmetry.space_group_name_H-M   'P 1'
#
loop_
_entity.id
_entity.type
_entity.pdbx_description
1 polymer ?
#
loop_
_entity_poly.entity_id
_entity_poly.type
_entity_poly.pdbx_seq_one_letter_code
_entity_poly.pdbx_strand_id
1 'polypeptide(L)'
;MKVKSGSFLEVFNYKDLLNQLVSRDIKLKYRRSFLGYVWSILNPLLIMIVMVIVFSKMFNRSIPHFPVYLFAGRILYEFVIGACGKALGSITDNSSLLKKTYVSKFMFPLAKITSSLVDCLFSLGAFLIVIIFTRSPFYWTMLLFPFIFLQAYIFACGLGFFLAQLHVFFRDTRYIWNAVTTAWMYCSAIFYPIDMLPDWLKLLVNYFNPLYVY
;
A
#
# COMPACT_ATOMS: atom_id res chain seq x y z
N MET A 1 22.38 -27.89 -14.50
CA MET A 1 22.25 -26.42 -14.60
C MET A 1 22.26 -25.88 -13.16
N LYS A 2 23.38 -25.29 -12.68
CA LYS A 2 23.48 -24.78 -11.30
C LYS A 2 22.63 -23.50 -11.19
N VAL A 3 21.50 -23.59 -10.53
CA VAL A 3 20.70 -22.42 -10.15
C VAL A 3 21.50 -21.65 -9.11
N LYS A 4 22.13 -20.55 -9.51
CA LYS A 4 22.71 -19.56 -8.57
C LYS A 4 21.55 -18.91 -7.84
N SER A 5 21.37 -19.30 -6.59
CA SER A 5 20.35 -18.80 -5.68
C SER A 5 20.59 -17.32 -5.39
N GLY A 6 19.58 -16.48 -5.63
CA GLY A 6 19.39 -15.24 -4.85
C GLY A 6 19.91 -13.94 -5.43
N SER A 7 20.16 -13.79 -6.72
CA SER A 7 20.55 -12.47 -7.27
C SER A 7 19.31 -11.68 -7.71
N PHE A 8 19.21 -10.40 -7.29
CA PHE A 8 18.20 -9.46 -7.79
C PHE A 8 18.21 -9.33 -9.33
N LEU A 9 19.33 -9.67 -9.98
CA LEU A 9 19.45 -9.73 -11.44
C LEU A 9 18.58 -10.82 -12.07
N GLU A 10 18.14 -11.83 -11.31
CA GLU A 10 17.20 -12.85 -11.80
C GLU A 10 15.79 -12.28 -12.05
N VAL A 11 15.43 -11.15 -11.44
CA VAL A 11 14.13 -10.48 -11.71
C VAL A 11 13.97 -10.17 -13.19
N PHE A 12 15.05 -9.74 -13.85
CA PHE A 12 15.03 -9.46 -15.30
C PHE A 12 14.77 -10.71 -16.14
N ASN A 13 15.25 -11.86 -15.71
CA ASN A 13 15.02 -13.12 -16.41
C ASN A 13 13.59 -13.65 -16.20
N TYR A 14 12.90 -13.22 -15.12
CA TYR A 14 11.53 -13.62 -14.78
C TYR A 14 10.50 -12.50 -15.04
N LYS A 15 10.85 -11.46 -15.81
CA LYS A 15 9.96 -10.33 -16.11
C LYS A 15 8.61 -10.76 -16.68
N ASP A 16 8.60 -11.73 -17.59
CA ASP A 16 7.36 -12.23 -18.20
C ASP A 16 6.49 -12.96 -17.17
N LEU A 17 7.10 -13.72 -16.27
CA LEU A 17 6.39 -14.36 -15.17
C LEU A 17 5.81 -13.32 -14.22
N LEU A 18 6.57 -12.29 -13.87
CA LEU A 18 6.09 -11.20 -13.02
C LEU A 18 4.86 -10.54 -13.64
N ASN A 19 4.93 -10.18 -14.92
CA ASN A 19 3.82 -9.57 -15.65
C ASN A 19 2.58 -10.47 -15.69
N GLN A 20 2.77 -11.79 -15.89
CA GLN A 20 1.66 -12.75 -15.87
C GLN A 20 1.02 -12.86 -14.49
N LEU A 21 1.82 -12.91 -13.41
CA LEU A 21 1.32 -12.96 -12.04
C LEU A 21 0.56 -11.69 -11.66
N VAL A 22 1.10 -10.52 -11.98
CA VAL A 22 0.45 -9.23 -11.74
C VAL A 22 -0.86 -9.13 -12.51
N SER A 23 -0.84 -9.45 -13.83
CA SER A 23 -2.04 -9.44 -14.67
C SER A 23 -3.11 -10.40 -14.16
N ARG A 24 -2.70 -11.61 -13.72
CA ARG A 24 -3.60 -12.59 -13.11
C ARG A 24 -4.27 -12.02 -11.87
N ASP A 25 -3.49 -11.43 -10.97
CA ASP A 25 -4.00 -10.89 -9.70
C ASP A 25 -5.00 -9.75 -9.92
N ILE A 26 -4.71 -8.84 -10.85
CA ILE A 26 -5.61 -7.74 -11.22
C ILE A 26 -6.90 -8.29 -11.86
N LYS A 27 -6.78 -9.22 -12.80
CA LYS A 27 -7.96 -9.84 -13.44
C LYS A 27 -8.84 -10.61 -12.45
N LEU A 28 -8.25 -11.34 -11.51
CA LEU A 28 -8.99 -12.09 -10.50
C LEU A 28 -9.75 -11.18 -9.54
N LYS A 29 -9.20 -10.00 -9.20
CA LYS A 29 -9.84 -9.03 -8.30
C LYS A 29 -11.19 -8.54 -8.84
N TYR A 30 -11.30 -8.36 -10.15
CA TYR A 30 -12.48 -7.80 -10.80
C TYR A 30 -13.30 -8.82 -11.61
N ARG A 31 -12.91 -10.09 -11.55
CA ARG A 31 -13.62 -11.18 -12.22
C ARG A 31 -15.04 -11.30 -11.66
N ARG A 32 -16.02 -11.34 -12.54
CA ARG A 32 -17.47 -11.43 -12.24
C ARG A 32 -18.04 -10.17 -11.55
N SER A 33 -17.36 -9.04 -11.61
CA SER A 33 -17.89 -7.77 -11.10
C SER A 33 -18.61 -7.00 -12.21
N PHE A 34 -19.81 -6.48 -11.93
CA PHE A 34 -20.58 -5.67 -12.89
C PHE A 34 -19.83 -4.38 -13.27
N LEU A 35 -19.25 -3.69 -12.31
CA LEU A 35 -18.49 -2.44 -12.54
C LEU A 35 -17.01 -2.70 -12.87
N GLY A 36 -16.53 -3.94 -12.75
CA GLY A 36 -15.16 -4.30 -13.08
C GLY A 36 -14.10 -3.37 -12.48
N TYR A 37 -13.24 -2.83 -13.34
CA TYR A 37 -12.15 -1.94 -12.92
C TYR A 37 -12.60 -0.58 -12.36
N VAL A 38 -13.85 -0.15 -12.60
CA VAL A 38 -14.38 1.11 -12.04
C VAL A 38 -14.36 1.09 -10.52
N TRP A 39 -14.49 -0.08 -9.90
CA TRP A 39 -14.35 -0.24 -8.45
C TRP A 39 -12.99 0.18 -7.89
N SER A 40 -11.94 0.12 -8.71
CA SER A 40 -10.60 0.56 -8.28
C SER A 40 -10.54 2.06 -7.95
N ILE A 41 -11.38 2.85 -8.62
CA ILE A 41 -11.50 4.30 -8.39
C ILE A 41 -12.67 4.60 -7.45
N LEU A 42 -13.79 3.93 -7.63
CA LEU A 42 -15.01 4.21 -6.89
C LEU A 42 -14.88 3.86 -5.40
N ASN A 43 -14.25 2.73 -5.08
CA ASN A 43 -14.10 2.30 -3.68
C ASN A 43 -13.27 3.29 -2.83
N PRO A 44 -12.05 3.74 -3.26
CA PRO A 44 -11.34 4.79 -2.55
C PRO A 44 -12.13 6.09 -2.40
N LEU A 45 -12.88 6.49 -3.43
CA LEU A 45 -13.73 7.69 -3.38
C LEU A 45 -14.86 7.56 -2.36
N LEU A 46 -15.58 6.44 -2.35
CA LEU A 46 -16.68 6.22 -1.40
C LEU A 46 -16.18 6.23 0.05
N ILE A 47 -15.07 5.55 0.31
CA ILE A 47 -14.46 5.53 1.65
C ILE A 47 -14.03 6.95 2.05
N MET A 48 -13.43 7.70 1.12
CA MET A 48 -13.03 9.08 1.36
C MET A 48 -14.24 9.97 1.69
N ILE A 49 -15.35 9.85 0.95
CA ILE A 49 -16.57 10.60 1.23
C ILE A 49 -17.07 10.32 2.66
N VAL A 50 -17.11 9.05 3.06
CA VAL A 50 -17.53 8.68 4.42
C VAL A 50 -16.60 9.30 5.46
N MET A 51 -15.28 9.19 5.26
CA MET A 51 -14.29 9.76 6.19
C MET A 51 -14.40 11.29 6.27
N VAL A 52 -14.58 11.97 5.15
CA VAL A 52 -14.76 13.42 5.14
C VAL A 52 -16.03 13.81 5.89
N ILE A 53 -17.16 13.11 5.71
CA ILE A 53 -18.40 13.40 6.44
C ILE A 53 -18.20 13.26 7.95
N VAL A 54 -17.49 12.20 8.38
CA VAL A 54 -17.25 11.92 9.79
C VAL A 54 -16.28 12.93 10.41
N PHE A 55 -15.14 13.15 9.77
CA PHE A 55 -14.05 13.91 10.36
C PHE A 55 -14.05 15.41 10.01
N SER A 56 -14.73 15.85 8.94
CA SER A 56 -14.73 17.26 8.55
C SER A 56 -15.30 18.18 9.62
N LYS A 57 -16.33 17.75 10.33
CA LYS A 57 -16.92 18.54 11.42
C LYS A 57 -15.98 18.69 12.62
N MET A 58 -15.09 17.71 12.83
CA MET A 58 -14.15 17.70 13.96
C MET A 58 -12.89 18.52 13.64
N PHE A 59 -12.36 18.43 12.42
CA PHE A 59 -11.02 18.94 12.08
C PHE A 59 -10.99 19.98 10.96
N ASN A 60 -12.09 20.22 10.25
CA ASN A 60 -12.14 21.11 9.08
C ASN A 60 -11.75 22.57 9.39
N ARG A 61 -11.84 23.00 10.64
CA ARG A 61 -11.46 24.36 11.06
C ARG A 61 -9.95 24.52 11.24
N SER A 62 -9.22 23.40 11.44
CA SER A 62 -7.77 23.42 11.73
C SER A 62 -6.90 23.10 10.52
N ILE A 63 -7.44 22.37 9.53
CA ILE A 63 -6.69 21.93 8.34
C ILE A 63 -7.37 22.44 7.07
N PRO A 64 -6.74 23.35 6.30
CA PRO A 64 -7.26 23.77 5.00
C PRO A 64 -7.27 22.58 4.04
N HIS A 65 -8.31 22.49 3.20
CA HIS A 65 -8.49 21.40 2.24
C HIS A 65 -8.41 20.00 2.86
N PHE A 66 -9.04 19.80 4.01
CA PHE A 66 -9.03 18.56 4.78
C PHE A 66 -9.24 17.27 3.94
N PRO A 67 -10.15 17.22 2.93
CA PRO A 67 -10.32 16.04 2.09
C PRO A 67 -9.04 15.64 1.34
N VAL A 68 -8.27 16.61 0.85
CA VAL A 68 -7.01 16.38 0.11
C VAL A 68 -5.94 15.87 1.06
N TYR A 69 -5.81 16.50 2.23
CA TYR A 69 -4.88 16.07 3.29
C TYR A 69 -5.15 14.61 3.70
N LEU A 70 -6.40 14.32 4.06
CA LEU A 70 -6.80 12.98 4.51
C LEU A 70 -6.53 11.92 3.45
N PHE A 71 -6.86 12.21 2.18
CA PHE A 71 -6.74 11.24 1.12
C PHE A 71 -5.27 10.99 0.72
N ALA A 72 -4.42 12.03 0.72
CA ALA A 72 -3.00 11.91 0.42
C ALA A 72 -2.29 10.97 1.42
N GLY A 73 -2.45 11.20 2.72
CA GLY A 73 -1.87 10.35 3.76
C GLY A 73 -2.39 8.91 3.71
N ARG A 74 -3.70 8.78 3.44
CA ARG A 74 -4.34 7.46 3.38
C ARG A 74 -3.87 6.61 2.21
N ILE A 75 -3.69 7.17 1.01
CA ILE A 75 -3.22 6.42 -0.18
C ILE A 75 -1.87 5.77 0.11
N LEU A 76 -0.92 6.51 0.65
CA LEU A 76 0.41 5.99 0.98
C LEU A 76 0.33 4.88 2.03
N TYR A 77 -0.42 5.11 3.09
CA TYR A 77 -0.61 4.14 4.14
C TYR A 77 -1.24 2.84 3.59
N GLU A 78 -2.38 2.94 2.89
CA GLU A 78 -3.07 1.78 2.31
C GLU A 78 -2.21 1.03 1.30
N PHE A 79 -1.40 1.74 0.51
CA PHE A 79 -0.45 1.11 -0.41
C PHE A 79 0.55 0.24 0.34
N VAL A 80 1.29 0.80 1.30
CA VAL A 80 2.35 0.08 2.03
C VAL A 80 1.77 -1.10 2.81
N ILE A 81 0.73 -0.86 3.60
CA ILE A 81 0.14 -1.89 4.45
C ILE A 81 -0.56 -2.96 3.62
N GLY A 82 -1.30 -2.56 2.59
CA GLY A 82 -1.97 -3.48 1.68
C GLY A 82 -1.00 -4.33 0.87
N ALA A 83 0.09 -3.75 0.38
CA ALA A 83 1.16 -4.47 -0.32
C ALA A 83 1.82 -5.52 0.58
N CYS A 84 2.22 -5.11 1.80
CA CYS A 84 2.83 -6.00 2.79
C CYS A 84 1.86 -7.11 3.23
N GLY A 85 0.59 -6.78 3.48
CA GLY A 85 -0.43 -7.75 3.86
C GLY A 85 -0.70 -8.82 2.80
N LYS A 86 -0.70 -8.43 1.50
CA LYS A 86 -0.81 -9.37 0.39
C LYS A 86 0.46 -10.19 0.19
N ALA A 87 1.63 -9.58 0.38
CA ALA A 87 2.92 -10.26 0.26
C ALA A 87 3.09 -11.35 1.33
N LEU A 88 2.61 -11.09 2.55
CA LEU A 88 2.73 -11.95 3.71
C LEU A 88 2.30 -13.42 3.42
N GLY A 89 1.12 -13.64 2.83
CA GLY A 89 0.62 -14.98 2.49
C GLY A 89 1.10 -15.52 1.13
N SER A 90 1.81 -14.74 0.34
CA SER A 90 2.05 -15.01 -1.08
C SER A 90 2.81 -16.31 -1.36
N ILE A 91 3.76 -16.70 -0.51
CA ILE A 91 4.56 -17.92 -0.65
C ILE A 91 3.71 -19.14 -0.27
N THR A 92 3.01 -19.09 0.85
CA THR A 92 2.19 -20.19 1.36
C THR A 92 1.00 -20.47 0.45
N ASP A 93 0.33 -19.44 -0.04
CA ASP A 93 -0.85 -19.55 -0.91
C ASP A 93 -0.51 -20.12 -2.30
N ASN A 94 0.75 -19.93 -2.76
CA ASN A 94 1.24 -20.49 -4.03
C ASN A 94 2.14 -21.73 -3.85
N SER A 95 2.08 -22.40 -2.70
CA SER A 95 2.91 -23.57 -2.38
C SER A 95 2.74 -24.73 -3.38
N SER A 96 1.54 -24.94 -3.91
CA SER A 96 1.24 -25.95 -4.93
C SER A 96 2.00 -25.71 -6.25
N LEU A 97 2.12 -24.44 -6.65
CA LEU A 97 2.88 -24.04 -7.83
C LEU A 97 4.38 -24.16 -7.60
N LEU A 98 4.85 -23.77 -6.42
CA LEU A 98 6.25 -23.90 -6.04
C LEU A 98 6.77 -25.34 -5.99
N LYS A 99 5.89 -26.32 -5.70
CA LYS A 99 6.23 -27.75 -5.73
C LYS A 99 6.34 -28.31 -7.13
N LYS A 100 5.67 -27.69 -8.12
CA LYS A 100 5.60 -28.19 -9.50
C LYS A 100 6.60 -27.52 -10.44
N THR A 101 7.07 -26.32 -10.12
CA THR A 101 7.92 -25.51 -10.98
C THR A 101 9.10 -24.92 -10.21
N TYR A 102 10.26 -24.90 -10.85
CA TYR A 102 11.47 -24.25 -10.31
C TYR A 102 11.41 -22.73 -10.52
N VAL A 103 10.57 -22.07 -9.74
CA VAL A 103 10.43 -20.59 -9.74
C VAL A 103 11.02 -20.03 -8.45
N SER A 104 11.73 -18.93 -8.56
CA SER A 104 12.28 -18.25 -7.39
C SER A 104 11.18 -17.76 -6.47
N LYS A 105 11.27 -18.11 -5.17
CA LYS A 105 10.21 -17.86 -4.17
C LYS A 105 9.91 -16.37 -3.99
N PHE A 106 10.88 -15.48 -4.19
CA PHE A 106 10.70 -14.03 -4.03
C PHE A 106 9.79 -13.42 -5.11
N MET A 107 9.55 -14.12 -6.23
CA MET A 107 8.67 -13.61 -7.28
C MET A 107 7.22 -13.46 -6.82
N PHE A 108 6.74 -14.28 -5.89
CA PHE A 108 5.36 -14.23 -5.42
C PHE A 108 5.09 -13.01 -4.54
N PRO A 109 5.91 -12.69 -3.51
CA PRO A 109 5.77 -11.45 -2.77
C PRO A 109 5.93 -10.22 -3.68
N LEU A 110 6.92 -10.23 -4.58
CA LEU A 110 7.14 -9.13 -5.52
C LEU A 110 5.92 -8.88 -6.41
N ALA A 111 5.31 -9.93 -6.97
CA ALA A 111 4.11 -9.82 -7.77
C ALA A 111 2.94 -9.20 -7.00
N LYS A 112 2.75 -9.56 -5.71
CA LYS A 112 1.72 -8.99 -4.85
C LYS A 112 1.94 -7.51 -4.55
N ILE A 113 3.19 -7.12 -4.29
CA ILE A 113 3.55 -5.72 -4.05
C ILE A 113 3.36 -4.89 -5.31
N THR A 114 3.81 -5.41 -6.46
CA THR A 114 3.64 -4.73 -7.76
C THR A 114 2.16 -4.61 -8.15
N SER A 115 1.34 -5.64 -7.90
CA SER A 115 -0.12 -5.56 -8.11
C SER A 115 -0.75 -4.48 -7.22
N SER A 116 -0.25 -4.33 -5.99
CA SER A 116 -0.73 -3.28 -5.07
C SER A 116 -0.30 -1.88 -5.52
N LEU A 117 0.87 -1.75 -6.18
CA LEU A 117 1.27 -0.49 -6.79
C LEU A 117 0.31 -0.09 -7.92
N VAL A 118 -0.12 -1.05 -8.76
CA VAL A 118 -1.14 -0.78 -9.80
C VAL A 118 -2.47 -0.33 -9.17
N ASP A 119 -2.92 -0.99 -8.09
CA ASP A 119 -4.10 -0.54 -7.34
C ASP A 119 -3.93 0.89 -6.80
N CYS A 120 -2.73 1.23 -6.32
CA CYS A 120 -2.41 2.56 -5.84
C CYS A 120 -2.47 3.62 -6.94
N LEU A 121 -2.03 3.30 -8.16
CA LEU A 121 -2.15 4.20 -9.31
C LEU A 121 -3.62 4.54 -9.64
N PHE A 122 -4.54 3.57 -9.50
CA PHE A 122 -5.98 3.86 -9.61
C PHE A 122 -6.48 4.78 -8.48
N SER A 123 -5.99 4.58 -7.25
CA SER A 123 -6.31 5.46 -6.12
C SER A 123 -5.76 6.88 -6.33
N LEU A 124 -4.60 7.04 -6.98
CA LEU A 124 -4.10 8.36 -7.41
C LEU A 124 -5.02 9.02 -8.43
N GLY A 125 -5.60 8.26 -9.37
CA GLY A 125 -6.63 8.78 -10.27
C GLY A 125 -7.84 9.32 -9.49
N ALA A 126 -8.30 8.59 -8.47
CA ALA A 126 -9.35 9.06 -7.57
C ALA A 126 -8.94 10.34 -6.81
N PHE A 127 -7.69 10.43 -6.37
CA PHE A 127 -7.14 11.60 -5.69
C PHE A 127 -7.14 12.85 -6.58
N LEU A 128 -6.78 12.73 -7.85
CA LEU A 128 -6.85 13.83 -8.82
C LEU A 128 -8.30 14.32 -8.99
N ILE A 129 -9.27 13.42 -9.04
CA ILE A 129 -10.69 13.77 -9.08
C ILE A 129 -11.05 14.62 -7.86
N VAL A 130 -10.62 14.24 -6.66
CA VAL A 130 -10.88 14.99 -5.42
C VAL A 130 -10.27 16.39 -5.47
N ILE A 131 -9.03 16.54 -5.93
CA ILE A 131 -8.37 17.86 -6.08
C ILE A 131 -9.20 18.78 -6.97
N ILE A 132 -9.68 18.27 -8.11
CA ILE A 132 -10.49 19.04 -9.05
C ILE A 132 -11.83 19.46 -8.42
N PHE A 133 -12.54 18.53 -7.76
CA PHE A 133 -13.84 18.83 -7.14
C PHE A 133 -13.73 19.79 -5.96
N THR A 134 -12.65 19.68 -5.16
CA THR A 134 -12.43 20.58 -4.01
C THR A 134 -11.82 21.92 -4.40
N ARG A 135 -11.50 22.13 -5.70
CA ARG A 135 -10.82 23.32 -6.22
C ARG A 135 -9.56 23.64 -5.42
N SER A 136 -8.85 22.62 -4.96
CA SER A 136 -7.62 22.79 -4.19
C SER A 136 -6.49 23.28 -5.11
N PRO A 137 -5.63 24.21 -4.64
CA PRO A 137 -4.53 24.70 -5.44
C PRO A 137 -3.58 23.56 -5.81
N PHE A 138 -3.14 23.54 -7.06
CA PHE A 138 -2.14 22.58 -7.52
C PHE A 138 -0.74 23.12 -7.19
N TYR A 139 -0.04 22.41 -6.31
CA TYR A 139 1.32 22.79 -5.91
C TYR A 139 2.36 22.02 -6.73
N TRP A 140 3.46 22.68 -7.09
CA TRP A 140 4.59 22.06 -7.77
C TRP A 140 5.17 20.84 -7.00
N THR A 141 5.02 20.82 -5.68
CA THR A 141 5.41 19.69 -4.83
C THR A 141 4.68 18.40 -5.18
N MET A 142 3.51 18.46 -5.82
CA MET A 142 2.79 17.27 -6.29
C MET A 142 3.54 16.51 -7.39
N LEU A 143 4.48 17.16 -8.09
CA LEU A 143 5.37 16.49 -9.04
C LEU A 143 6.35 15.52 -8.36
N LEU A 144 6.54 15.61 -7.05
CA LEU A 144 7.36 14.69 -6.28
C LEU A 144 6.65 13.37 -5.95
N PHE A 145 5.33 13.25 -6.18
CA PHE A 145 4.59 12.02 -5.91
C PHE A 145 5.22 10.75 -6.53
N PRO A 146 5.65 10.72 -7.80
CA PRO A 146 6.27 9.53 -8.36
C PRO A 146 7.51 9.09 -7.57
N PHE A 147 8.30 10.03 -7.07
CA PHE A 147 9.48 9.75 -6.26
C PHE A 147 9.11 9.17 -4.89
N ILE A 148 8.11 9.77 -4.23
CA ILE A 148 7.57 9.29 -2.95
C ILE A 148 7.03 7.86 -3.10
N PHE A 149 6.27 7.57 -4.17
CA PHE A 149 5.76 6.23 -4.43
C PHE A 149 6.86 5.22 -4.75
N LEU A 150 7.93 5.64 -5.41
CA LEU A 150 9.09 4.78 -5.64
C LEU A 150 9.77 4.40 -4.31
N GLN A 151 9.98 5.35 -3.41
CA GLN A 151 10.52 5.08 -2.08
C GLN A 151 9.60 4.16 -1.28
N ALA A 152 8.29 4.45 -1.27
CA ALA A 152 7.28 3.62 -0.60
C ALA A 152 7.25 2.18 -1.19
N TYR A 153 7.43 2.03 -2.50
CA TYR A 153 7.52 0.73 -3.15
C TYR A 153 8.75 -0.06 -2.71
N ILE A 154 9.92 0.59 -2.67
CA ILE A 154 11.17 -0.04 -2.19
C ILE A 154 11.03 -0.46 -0.73
N PHE A 155 10.45 0.41 0.11
CA PHE A 155 10.16 0.10 1.51
C PHE A 155 9.19 -1.08 1.63
N ALA A 156 8.09 -1.08 0.87
CA ALA A 156 7.12 -2.17 0.84
C ALA A 156 7.73 -3.49 0.36
N CYS A 157 8.68 -3.46 -0.59
CA CYS A 157 9.43 -4.65 -1.01
C CYS A 157 10.26 -5.21 0.14
N GLY A 158 11.05 -4.37 0.83
CA GLY A 158 11.86 -4.82 1.96
C GLY A 158 11.02 -5.44 3.07
N LEU A 159 10.00 -4.71 3.54
CA LEU A 159 9.12 -5.16 4.61
C LEU A 159 8.26 -6.36 4.17
N GLY A 160 7.74 -6.34 2.95
CA GLY A 160 6.91 -7.43 2.41
C GLY A 160 7.67 -8.73 2.23
N PHE A 161 8.93 -8.69 1.78
CA PHE A 161 9.79 -9.89 1.72
C PHE A 161 10.08 -10.45 3.10
N PHE A 162 10.39 -9.58 4.05
CA PHE A 162 10.60 -9.98 5.44
C PHE A 162 9.36 -10.67 6.03
N LEU A 163 8.18 -10.06 5.90
CA LEU A 163 6.92 -10.60 6.39
C LEU A 163 6.54 -11.92 5.69
N ALA A 164 6.74 -12.01 4.36
CA ALA A 164 6.46 -13.22 3.61
C ALA A 164 7.33 -14.39 4.09
N GLN A 165 8.61 -14.12 4.38
CA GLN A 165 9.52 -15.12 4.94
C GLN A 165 9.12 -15.50 6.37
N LEU A 166 8.84 -14.53 7.22
CA LEU A 166 8.43 -14.75 8.60
C LEU A 166 7.16 -15.61 8.68
N HIS A 167 6.19 -15.36 7.80
CA HIS A 167 4.94 -16.12 7.75
C HIS A 167 5.10 -17.59 7.34
N VAL A 168 6.14 -17.93 6.58
CA VAL A 168 6.45 -19.32 6.25
C VAL A 168 6.84 -20.12 7.51
N PHE A 169 7.54 -19.47 8.45
CA PHE A 169 7.94 -20.11 9.72
C PHE A 169 6.87 -19.98 10.80
N PHE A 170 6.23 -18.83 10.90
CA PHE A 170 5.28 -18.50 11.96
C PHE A 170 3.96 -18.01 11.36
N ARG A 171 2.95 -18.86 11.35
CA ARG A 171 1.62 -18.53 10.79
C ARG A 171 0.91 -17.40 11.54
N ASP A 172 1.23 -17.22 12.81
CA ASP A 172 0.67 -16.18 13.67
C ASP A 172 1.09 -14.76 13.26
N THR A 173 2.12 -14.64 12.42
CA THR A 173 2.57 -13.37 11.83
C THR A 173 1.42 -12.56 11.21
N ARG A 174 0.39 -13.22 10.67
CA ARG A 174 -0.78 -12.56 10.10
C ARG A 174 -1.59 -11.81 11.16
N TYR A 175 -1.80 -12.41 12.31
CA TYR A 175 -2.55 -11.79 13.42
C TYR A 175 -1.76 -10.64 14.03
N ILE A 176 -0.46 -10.85 14.24
CA ILE A 176 0.46 -9.81 14.73
C ILE A 176 0.49 -8.63 13.75
N TRP A 177 0.61 -8.90 12.45
CA TRP A 177 0.60 -7.86 11.42
C TRP A 177 -0.68 -7.02 11.45
N ASN A 178 -1.84 -7.64 11.57
CA ASN A 178 -3.13 -6.92 11.65
C ASN A 178 -3.20 -6.02 12.90
N ALA A 179 -2.72 -6.50 14.04
CA ALA A 179 -2.68 -5.69 15.26
C ALA A 179 -1.71 -4.51 15.14
N VAL A 180 -0.49 -4.76 14.62
CA VAL A 180 0.53 -3.74 14.40
C VAL A 180 0.04 -2.67 13.42
N THR A 181 -0.56 -3.07 12.30
CA THR A 181 -1.04 -2.11 11.30
C THR A 181 -2.20 -1.26 11.82
N THR A 182 -3.08 -1.82 12.63
CA THR A 182 -4.15 -1.05 13.27
C THR A 182 -3.57 0.01 14.21
N ALA A 183 -2.62 -0.36 15.08
CA ALA A 183 -1.94 0.58 15.94
C ALA A 183 -1.17 1.64 15.13
N TRP A 184 -0.46 1.23 14.09
CA TRP A 184 0.31 2.11 13.21
C TRP A 184 -0.58 3.13 12.51
N MET A 185 -1.79 2.74 12.05
CA MET A 185 -2.75 3.65 11.45
C MET A 185 -3.11 4.82 12.36
N TYR A 186 -3.40 4.52 13.62
CA TYR A 186 -3.73 5.55 14.61
C TYR A 186 -2.50 6.37 15.02
N CYS A 187 -1.32 5.76 15.09
CA CYS A 187 -0.08 6.48 15.37
C CYS A 187 0.45 7.33 14.21
N SER A 188 -0.07 7.18 12.99
CA SER A 188 0.42 7.93 11.83
C SER A 188 -0.23 9.31 11.64
N ALA A 189 -1.10 9.75 12.57
CA ALA A 189 -1.78 11.05 12.52
C ALA A 189 -2.47 11.37 11.17
N ILE A 190 -2.95 10.33 10.47
CA ILE A 190 -3.61 10.48 9.15
C ILE A 190 -4.95 11.22 9.28
N PHE A 191 -5.67 11.00 10.39
CA PHE A 191 -7.04 11.50 10.58
C PHE A 191 -7.11 12.80 11.36
N TYR A 192 -6.04 13.19 12.05
CA TYR A 192 -6.00 14.33 12.97
C TYR A 192 -4.63 15.02 12.93
N PRO A 193 -4.57 16.31 13.30
CA PRO A 193 -3.30 17.04 13.39
C PRO A 193 -2.39 16.44 14.46
N ILE A 194 -1.10 16.36 14.17
CA ILE A 194 -0.09 15.82 15.11
C ILE A 194 -0.03 16.62 16.43
N ASP A 195 -0.43 17.88 16.38
CA ASP A 195 -0.42 18.78 17.55
C ASP A 195 -1.38 18.34 18.68
N MET A 196 -2.37 17.51 18.34
CA MET A 196 -3.33 16.94 19.32
C MET A 196 -2.77 15.76 20.11
N LEU A 197 -1.59 15.25 19.72
CA LEU A 197 -0.98 14.12 20.41
C LEU A 197 -0.22 14.58 21.66
N PRO A 198 -0.17 13.75 22.73
CA PRO A 198 0.74 13.96 23.85
C PRO A 198 2.21 13.98 23.40
N ASP A 199 3.08 14.73 24.09
CA ASP A 199 4.47 14.95 23.64
C ASP A 199 5.28 13.66 23.50
N TRP A 200 5.08 12.68 24.37
CA TRP A 200 5.72 11.37 24.26
C TRP A 200 5.32 10.61 23.01
N LEU A 201 4.05 10.75 22.57
CA LEU A 201 3.55 10.09 21.36
C LEU A 201 4.01 10.84 20.10
N LYS A 202 4.13 12.19 20.16
CA LYS A 202 4.75 12.97 19.07
C LYS A 202 6.19 12.52 18.81
N LEU A 203 6.97 12.28 19.87
CA LEU A 203 8.32 11.75 19.75
C LEU A 203 8.33 10.39 19.05
N LEU A 204 7.44 9.48 19.44
CA LEU A 204 7.31 8.18 18.79
C LEU A 204 6.93 8.29 17.31
N VAL A 205 5.96 9.13 16.97
CA VAL A 205 5.55 9.33 15.58
C VAL A 205 6.69 9.93 14.75
N ASN A 206 7.39 10.94 15.26
CA ASN A 206 8.43 11.63 14.52
C ASN A 206 9.68 10.78 14.27
N TYR A 207 10.06 9.91 15.22
CA TYR A 207 11.32 9.17 15.14
C TYR A 207 11.14 7.71 14.70
N PHE A 208 10.01 7.08 15.00
CA PHE A 208 9.80 5.66 14.74
C PHE A 208 8.77 5.35 13.66
N ASN A 209 8.01 6.34 13.18
CA ASN A 209 7.05 6.10 12.12
C ASN A 209 7.72 6.27 10.73
N PRO A 210 8.01 5.18 10.01
CA PRO A 210 8.66 5.28 8.71
C PRO A 210 7.80 5.98 7.66
N LEU A 211 6.48 6.08 7.87
CA LEU A 211 5.57 6.79 6.97
C LEU A 211 5.43 8.29 7.30
N TYR A 212 6.00 8.74 8.40
CA TYR A 212 5.99 10.18 8.74
C TYR A 212 6.91 11.01 7.84
N VAL A 213 7.88 10.35 7.21
CA VAL A 213 8.83 11.00 6.28
C VAL A 213 8.18 11.35 4.94
N TYR A 214 7.05 10.76 4.63
CA TYR A 214 6.29 10.96 3.39
C TYR A 214 5.09 11.89 3.57
#